data_f1f6ac9475881a5a93054b99332c689d
#
_entry.id   f1f6ac9475881a5a93054b99332c689d
#
_cell.length_a   1.000
_cell.length_b   1.000
_cell.length_c   1.000
_cell.angle_alpha   90.00
_cell.angle_beta   90.00
_cell.angle_gamma   90.00
#
_symmetry.space_group_name_H-M   'P 1'
#
loop_
_entity.id
_entity.type
_entity.pdbx_description
1 polymer ?
#
loop_
_entity_poly.entity_id
_entity_poly.type
_entity_poly.pdbx_seq_one_letter_code
_entity_poly.pdbx_strand_id
1 'polypeptide(L)'
;MKRWLAIALTAALSACMSIPPAPPAPYHALGTEPFWNLLIDEHNITFVVPDGPQVTQPTPKVIVGFAGEIYQTPRINVNIVHAQCSDGMSDRVYPDKVQVRVDGKQFNGCGGL
;
A
#
# COMPACT_ATOMS: atom_id res chain seq x y z
N MET A 1 -24.89 -42.94 51.61
CA MET A 1 -24.54 -41.53 51.38
C MET A 1 -23.78 -41.42 50.05
N LYS A 2 -24.41 -40.81 49.10
CA LYS A 2 -23.82 -40.65 47.79
C LYS A 2 -23.11 -39.32 47.76
N ARG A 3 -21.81 -39.35 47.65
CA ARG A 3 -21.03 -38.16 47.41
C ARG A 3 -21.01 -37.88 45.93
N TRP A 4 -21.65 -36.80 45.57
CA TRP A 4 -21.60 -36.31 44.22
C TRP A 4 -20.33 -35.48 44.09
N LEU A 5 -19.34 -36.02 43.42
CA LEU A 5 -18.23 -35.26 42.96
C LEU A 5 -18.70 -34.56 41.69
N ALA A 6 -19.08 -33.30 41.83
CA ALA A 6 -19.24 -32.46 40.70
C ALA A 6 -17.86 -32.20 40.11
N ILE A 7 -17.49 -32.94 39.11
CA ILE A 7 -16.34 -32.60 38.28
C ILE A 7 -16.75 -31.38 37.48
N ALA A 8 -16.38 -30.22 37.98
CA ALA A 8 -16.47 -29.01 37.17
C ALA A 8 -15.46 -29.20 36.04
N LEU A 9 -15.95 -29.59 34.90
CA LEU A 9 -15.17 -29.57 33.67
C LEU A 9 -15.00 -28.11 33.30
N THR A 10 -13.94 -27.50 33.82
CA THR A 10 -13.52 -26.24 33.27
C THR A 10 -12.96 -26.51 31.89
N ALA A 11 -13.81 -26.37 30.88
CA ALA A 11 -13.35 -26.29 29.52
C ALA A 11 -12.44 -25.08 29.45
N ALA A 12 -11.14 -25.31 29.48
CA ALA A 12 -10.22 -24.26 29.09
C ALA A 12 -10.48 -23.98 27.62
N LEU A 13 -11.29 -22.96 27.38
CA LEU A 13 -11.36 -22.35 26.10
C LEU A 13 -9.97 -21.76 25.82
N SER A 14 -9.12 -22.55 25.20
CA SER A 14 -7.98 -21.99 24.50
C SER A 14 -8.58 -21.16 23.38
N ALA A 15 -8.90 -19.91 23.70
CA ALA A 15 -9.20 -18.95 22.68
C ALA A 15 -7.94 -18.86 21.83
N CYS A 16 -7.95 -19.51 20.67
CA CYS A 16 -7.05 -19.16 19.61
C CYS A 16 -7.37 -17.70 19.27
N MET A 17 -6.73 -16.79 19.98
CA MET A 17 -6.67 -15.43 19.53
C MET A 17 -5.87 -15.45 18.23
N SER A 18 -6.57 -15.60 17.12
CA SER A 18 -5.98 -15.31 15.83
C SER A 18 -5.63 -13.83 15.86
N ILE A 19 -4.34 -13.53 16.03
CA ILE A 19 -3.83 -12.19 15.84
C ILE A 19 -4.18 -11.84 14.40
N PRO A 20 -5.00 -10.79 14.16
CA PRO A 20 -5.29 -10.38 12.80
C PRO A 20 -3.95 -10.13 12.09
N PRO A 21 -3.78 -10.55 10.82
CA PRO A 21 -2.57 -10.26 10.09
C PRO A 21 -2.31 -8.76 10.14
N ALA A 22 -1.05 -8.38 10.33
CA ALA A 22 -0.64 -6.99 10.28
C ALA A 22 -1.10 -6.40 8.95
N PRO A 23 -1.60 -5.15 8.92
CA PRO A 23 -1.95 -4.50 7.67
C PRO A 23 -0.73 -4.52 6.74
N PRO A 24 -0.92 -4.66 5.41
CA PRO A 24 0.19 -4.64 4.47
C PRO A 24 0.97 -3.34 4.62
N ALA A 25 2.29 -3.42 4.50
CA ALA A 25 3.14 -2.24 4.53
C ALA A 25 2.71 -1.25 3.44
N PRO A 26 2.71 0.06 3.72
CA PRO A 26 2.39 1.06 2.71
C PRO A 26 3.34 0.97 1.51
N TYR A 27 2.81 1.26 0.33
CA TYR A 27 3.59 1.34 -0.89
C TYR A 27 4.06 2.77 -1.11
N HIS A 28 5.35 2.94 -1.34
CA HIS A 28 5.97 4.24 -1.62
C HIS A 28 6.46 4.32 -3.05
N ALA A 29 6.20 5.47 -3.67
CA ALA A 29 6.79 5.83 -4.95
C ALA A 29 7.24 7.29 -4.93
N LEU A 30 8.16 7.64 -5.78
CA LEU A 30 8.71 8.98 -5.87
C LEU A 30 9.21 9.31 -7.28
N GLY A 31 9.34 10.58 -7.55
CA GLY A 31 9.98 11.10 -8.76
C GLY A 31 10.86 12.29 -8.44
N THR A 32 11.73 12.65 -9.38
CA THR A 32 12.76 13.67 -9.17
C THR A 32 12.68 14.86 -10.12
N GLU A 33 11.86 14.78 -11.19
CA GLU A 33 11.72 15.87 -12.16
C GLU A 33 10.27 16.00 -12.65
N PRO A 34 9.42 16.76 -11.96
CA PRO A 34 9.62 17.41 -10.65
C PRO A 34 9.60 16.40 -9.50
N PHE A 35 10.04 16.82 -8.31
CA PHE A 35 9.93 15.98 -7.12
C PHE A 35 8.46 15.75 -6.76
N TRP A 36 8.13 14.50 -6.50
CA TRP A 36 6.82 14.10 -5.98
C TRP A 36 6.95 12.84 -5.14
N ASN A 37 5.99 12.63 -4.28
CA ASN A 37 5.88 11.43 -3.46
C ASN A 37 4.47 10.88 -3.52
N LEU A 38 4.35 9.57 -3.53
CA LEU A 38 3.10 8.84 -3.47
C LEU A 38 3.15 7.83 -2.35
N LEU A 39 2.08 7.77 -1.58
CA LEU A 39 1.88 6.76 -0.57
C LEU A 39 0.55 6.07 -0.84
N ILE A 40 0.58 4.75 -0.93
CA ILE A 40 -0.62 3.93 -1.01
C ILE A 40 -0.68 3.07 0.25
N ASP A 41 -1.66 3.33 1.09
CA ASP A 41 -1.96 2.47 2.22
C ASP A 41 -3.32 1.80 2.05
N GLU A 42 -3.76 1.08 3.06
CA GLU A 42 -5.02 0.35 3.03
C GLU A 42 -6.24 1.27 2.82
N HIS A 43 -6.16 2.51 3.28
CA HIS A 43 -7.29 3.44 3.31
C HIS A 43 -7.22 4.53 2.25
N ASN A 44 -6.02 5.05 1.98
CA ASN A 44 -5.85 6.22 1.13
C ASN A 44 -4.64 6.12 0.21
N ILE A 45 -4.78 6.75 -0.94
CA ILE A 45 -3.67 7.11 -1.82
C ILE A 45 -3.42 8.60 -1.64
N THR A 46 -2.20 8.96 -1.30
CA THR A 46 -1.80 10.35 -1.08
C THR A 46 -0.68 10.73 -2.02
N PHE A 47 -0.88 11.79 -2.77
CA PHE A 47 0.10 12.34 -3.70
C PHE A 47 0.52 13.74 -3.22
N VAL A 48 1.82 13.97 -3.12
CA VAL A 48 2.38 15.22 -2.63
C VAL A 48 3.46 15.71 -3.57
N VAL A 49 3.39 16.98 -3.93
CA VAL A 49 4.49 17.71 -4.57
C VAL A 49 4.97 18.79 -3.61
N PRO A 50 6.29 19.06 -3.55
CA PRO A 50 6.78 20.23 -2.80
C PRO A 50 6.10 21.49 -3.33
N ASP A 51 5.70 22.38 -2.45
CA ASP A 51 5.06 23.66 -2.78
C ASP A 51 3.71 23.51 -3.52
N GLY A 52 3.14 22.32 -3.57
CA GLY A 52 1.86 22.04 -4.20
C GLY A 52 0.83 21.47 -3.25
N PRO A 53 -0.44 21.42 -3.67
CA PRO A 53 -1.49 20.82 -2.86
C PRO A 53 -1.30 19.30 -2.77
N GLN A 54 -1.58 18.77 -1.58
CA GLN A 54 -1.70 17.34 -1.37
C GLN A 54 -3.04 16.84 -1.94
N VAL A 55 -3.00 15.75 -2.70
CA VAL A 55 -4.21 15.10 -3.23
C VAL A 55 -4.36 13.74 -2.55
N THR A 56 -5.49 13.51 -1.95
CA THR A 56 -5.82 12.24 -1.27
C THR A 56 -7.10 11.66 -1.85
N GLN A 57 -7.06 10.38 -2.16
CA GLN A 57 -8.21 9.61 -2.63
C GLN A 57 -8.32 8.31 -1.84
N PRO A 58 -9.54 7.82 -1.58
CA PRO A 58 -9.69 6.49 -1.00
C PRO A 58 -9.01 5.43 -1.87
N THR A 59 -8.32 4.49 -1.24
CA THR A 59 -7.66 3.39 -1.97
C THR A 59 -8.71 2.49 -2.61
N PRO A 60 -8.73 2.37 -3.94
CA PRO A 60 -9.66 1.52 -4.64
C PRO A 60 -9.19 0.07 -4.60
N LYS A 61 -10.04 -0.83 -5.08
CA LYS A 61 -9.64 -2.20 -5.34
C LYS A 61 -8.52 -2.19 -6.38
N VAL A 62 -7.40 -2.87 -6.07
CA VAL A 62 -6.28 -2.98 -7.00
C VAL A 62 -6.68 -3.79 -8.23
N ILE A 63 -6.23 -3.31 -9.39
CA ILE A 63 -6.34 -4.05 -10.65
C ILE A 63 -4.99 -4.72 -10.89
N VAL A 64 -4.98 -6.05 -10.86
CA VAL A 64 -3.77 -6.83 -11.10
C VAL A 64 -3.62 -7.03 -12.59
N GLY A 65 -2.56 -6.48 -13.16
CA GLY A 65 -2.20 -6.63 -14.57
C GLY A 65 -1.07 -7.63 -14.77
N PHE A 66 -0.69 -7.80 -16.02
CA PHE A 66 0.39 -8.74 -16.40
C PHE A 66 1.76 -8.30 -15.88
N ALA A 67 2.01 -6.99 -15.87
CA ALA A 67 3.31 -6.42 -15.51
C ALA A 67 3.35 -5.79 -14.11
N GLY A 68 2.22 -5.68 -13.44
CA GLY A 68 2.13 -5.04 -12.13
C GLY A 68 0.70 -4.70 -11.73
N GLU A 69 0.52 -3.61 -11.02
CA GLU A 69 -0.76 -3.22 -10.45
C GLU A 69 -1.19 -1.85 -10.94
N ILE A 70 -2.50 -1.65 -11.01
CA ILE A 70 -3.11 -0.38 -11.39
C ILE A 70 -4.11 0.01 -10.30
N TYR A 71 -4.05 1.28 -9.87
CA TYR A 71 -5.02 1.88 -8.97
C TYR A 71 -5.69 3.03 -9.69
N GLN A 72 -7.01 3.01 -9.80
CA GLN A 72 -7.77 4.04 -10.49
C GLN A 72 -8.74 4.73 -9.54
N THR A 73 -8.55 6.02 -9.37
CA THR A 73 -9.48 6.89 -8.64
C THR A 73 -9.89 8.05 -9.54
N PRO A 74 -10.90 8.83 -9.15
CA PRO A 74 -11.29 9.99 -9.94
C PRO A 74 -10.18 11.01 -10.21
N ARG A 75 -9.24 11.18 -9.27
CA ARG A 75 -8.19 12.19 -9.39
C ARG A 75 -6.80 11.63 -9.55
N ILE A 76 -6.55 10.41 -9.05
CA ILE A 76 -5.23 9.77 -9.04
C ILE A 76 -5.32 8.42 -9.75
N ASN A 77 -4.51 8.23 -10.79
CA ASN A 77 -4.33 6.93 -11.42
C ASN A 77 -2.87 6.51 -11.28
N VAL A 78 -2.64 5.32 -10.76
CA VAL A 78 -1.30 4.79 -10.52
C VAL A 78 -1.09 3.54 -11.35
N ASN A 79 -0.02 3.51 -12.12
CA ASN A 79 0.42 2.32 -12.86
C ASN A 79 1.79 1.90 -12.34
N ILE A 80 1.85 0.73 -11.72
CA ILE A 80 3.07 0.15 -11.18
C ILE A 80 3.50 -0.99 -12.10
N VAL A 81 4.71 -0.89 -12.63
CA VAL A 81 5.30 -1.93 -13.47
C VAL A 81 6.51 -2.51 -12.73
N HIS A 82 6.52 -3.82 -12.53
CA HIS A 82 7.61 -4.53 -11.87
C HIS A 82 8.82 -4.64 -12.81
N ALA A 83 9.54 -3.53 -12.91
CA ALA A 83 10.76 -3.41 -13.70
C ALA A 83 11.72 -2.49 -12.97
N GLN A 84 12.99 -2.85 -12.99
CA GLN A 84 14.04 -2.09 -12.34
C GLN A 84 14.03 -0.62 -12.75
N CYS A 85 14.15 0.27 -11.76
CA CYS A 85 14.02 1.72 -11.94
C CYS A 85 15.14 2.43 -11.19
N SER A 86 15.78 3.41 -11.85
CA SER A 86 16.72 4.34 -11.24
C SER A 86 16.08 5.73 -11.16
N ASP A 87 16.24 6.42 -10.02
CA ASP A 87 15.75 7.78 -9.85
C ASP A 87 16.65 8.84 -10.50
N GLY A 88 17.81 8.42 -11.03
CA GLY A 88 18.76 9.31 -11.68
C GLY A 88 19.59 10.19 -10.73
N MET A 89 19.32 10.15 -9.43
CA MET A 89 19.98 11.00 -8.45
C MET A 89 20.77 10.25 -7.38
N SER A 90 20.46 8.97 -7.17
CA SER A 90 21.15 8.13 -6.20
C SER A 90 21.57 6.82 -6.87
N ASP A 91 22.44 6.06 -6.20
CA ASP A 91 22.82 4.72 -6.63
C ASP A 91 21.76 3.68 -6.27
N ARG A 92 20.64 4.14 -5.71
CA ARG A 92 19.56 3.26 -5.30
C ARG A 92 18.82 2.69 -6.50
N VAL A 93 18.56 1.40 -6.45
CA VAL A 93 17.79 0.69 -7.46
C VAL A 93 16.44 0.32 -6.85
N TYR A 94 15.38 0.73 -7.55
CA TYR A 94 14.01 0.43 -7.15
C TYR A 94 13.48 -0.75 -7.95
N PRO A 95 12.63 -1.60 -7.35
CA PRO A 95 12.07 -2.75 -8.06
C PRO A 95 11.01 -2.39 -9.07
N ASP A 96 10.42 -1.19 -8.98
CA ASP A 96 9.28 -0.81 -9.80
C ASP A 96 9.46 0.53 -10.51
N LYS A 97 8.93 0.60 -11.72
CA LYS A 97 8.64 1.85 -12.43
C LYS A 97 7.21 2.26 -12.10
N VAL A 98 7.01 3.54 -11.82
CA VAL A 98 5.70 4.05 -11.43
C VAL A 98 5.33 5.26 -12.28
N GLN A 99 4.15 5.18 -12.86
CA GLN A 99 3.49 6.29 -13.54
C GLN A 99 2.28 6.72 -12.72
N VAL A 100 2.19 8.00 -12.40
CA VAL A 100 1.05 8.56 -11.69
C VAL A 100 0.44 9.66 -12.54
N ARG A 101 -0.88 9.62 -12.69
CA ARG A 101 -1.62 10.72 -13.30
C ARG A 101 -2.50 11.36 -12.23
N VAL A 102 -2.30 12.64 -11.99
CA VAL A 102 -3.04 13.39 -10.99
C VAL A 102 -3.69 14.59 -11.68
N ASP A 103 -5.03 14.64 -11.60
CA ASP A 103 -5.83 15.68 -12.25
C ASP A 103 -5.43 15.89 -13.72
N GLY A 104 -5.15 14.79 -14.43
CA GLY A 104 -4.77 14.79 -15.83
C GLY A 104 -3.29 15.03 -16.12
N LYS A 105 -2.48 15.36 -15.12
CA LYS A 105 -1.03 15.55 -15.28
C LYS A 105 -0.27 14.27 -14.94
N GLN A 106 0.66 13.88 -15.81
CA GLN A 106 1.45 12.66 -15.64
C GLN A 106 2.77 12.94 -14.94
N PHE A 107 3.10 12.05 -14.00
CA PHE A 107 4.37 12.03 -13.27
C PHE A 107 4.98 10.65 -13.41
N ASN A 108 6.29 10.58 -13.63
CA ASN A 108 7.02 9.34 -13.76
C ASN A 108 8.07 9.23 -12.66
N GLY A 109 8.30 8.01 -12.18
CA GLY A 109 9.29 7.75 -11.16
C GLY A 109 9.43 6.28 -10.84
N CYS A 110 9.90 6.01 -9.63
CA CYS A 110 10.21 4.69 -9.13
C CYS A 110 9.45 4.40 -7.85
N GLY A 111 9.34 3.12 -7.52
CA GLY A 111 8.69 2.72 -6.28
C GLY A 111 9.08 1.34 -5.79
N GLY A 112 8.45 0.94 -4.66
CA GLY A 112 8.60 -0.39 -4.12
C GLY A 112 9.64 -0.55 -3.01
N LEU A 113 10.18 0.56 -2.48
CA LEU A 113 11.10 0.52 -1.33
C LEU A 113 10.46 1.11 -0.09
#